data_5d8854d5e340364ac392bc9c84f76c3a
#
_entry.id   5d8854d5e340364ac392bc9c84f76c3a
#
_cell.length_a   1.000
_cell.length_b   1.000
_cell.length_c   1.000
_cell.angle_alpha   90.00
_cell.angle_beta   90.00
_cell.angle_gamma   90.00
#
_symmetry.space_group_name_H-M   'P 1'
#
loop_
_entity.id
_entity.type
_entity.pdbx_description
1 polymer ?
#
loop_
_entity_poly.entity_id
_entity_poly.type
_entity_poly.pdbx_seq_one_letter_code
_entity_poly.pdbx_strand_id
1 'polypeptide(L)'
;QILNTALGAELEAIAAYQLGADSKLLQKPALDLALTFQGHHKAHAAVLAKTLETLGAKPVVAKAKYDFPVAQLKAQADVLRFAAKLEQGAVSAYLGAVPLFDDRQLARAAASISPLPPSSPRPSQSLHSESARACPTPRAPQQRRRRPIPASLRGRCVDPRF
;
A
#
# COMPACT_ATOMS: atom_id res chain seq x y z
N GLN A 1 -10.59 -10.71 -11.69
CA GLN A 1 -10.92 -9.44 -12.36
C GLN A 1 -10.01 -8.30 -11.87
N ILE A 2 -9.81 -8.12 -10.55
CA ILE A 2 -8.99 -7.04 -9.96
C ILE A 2 -7.55 -7.04 -10.48
N LEU A 3 -6.89 -8.21 -10.53
CA LEU A 3 -5.51 -8.33 -11.02
C LEU A 3 -5.37 -7.95 -12.50
N ASN A 4 -6.37 -8.26 -13.33
CA ASN A 4 -6.37 -7.83 -14.74
C ASN A 4 -6.58 -6.32 -14.89
N THR A 5 -7.36 -5.70 -14.01
CA THR A 5 -7.49 -4.24 -13.96
C THR A 5 -6.16 -3.60 -13.57
N ALA A 6 -5.49 -4.13 -12.54
CA ALA A 6 -4.15 -3.68 -12.14
C ALA A 6 -3.13 -3.85 -13.28
N LEU A 7 -3.09 -5.02 -13.93
CA LEU A 7 -2.21 -5.26 -15.08
C LEU A 7 -2.49 -4.27 -16.22
N GLY A 8 -3.75 -3.96 -16.50
CA GLY A 8 -4.11 -2.96 -17.50
C GLY A 8 -3.56 -1.57 -17.19
N ALA A 9 -3.59 -1.17 -15.92
CA ALA A 9 -3.02 0.11 -15.45
C ALA A 9 -1.49 0.14 -15.59
N GLU A 10 -0.80 -0.96 -15.24
CA GLU A 10 0.66 -1.06 -15.44
C GLU A 10 1.04 -0.95 -16.93
N LEU A 11 0.30 -1.62 -17.80
CA LEU A 11 0.54 -1.54 -19.25
C LEU A 11 0.30 -0.13 -19.80
N GLU A 12 -0.69 0.59 -19.28
CA GLU A 12 -0.95 1.99 -19.61
C GLU A 12 0.18 2.89 -19.14
N ALA A 13 0.67 2.71 -17.92
CA ALA A 13 1.80 3.45 -17.36
C ALA A 13 3.07 3.22 -18.20
N ILE A 14 3.39 1.99 -18.60
CA ILE A 14 4.53 1.67 -19.46
C ILE A 14 4.44 2.47 -20.76
N ALA A 15 3.27 2.53 -21.39
CA ALA A 15 3.05 3.28 -22.62
C ALA A 15 3.16 4.79 -22.43
N ALA A 16 2.66 5.32 -21.30
CA ALA A 16 2.75 6.73 -20.97
C ALA A 16 4.20 7.18 -20.71
N TYR A 17 4.98 6.40 -19.99
CA TYR A 17 6.41 6.67 -19.78
C TYR A 17 7.20 6.58 -21.08
N GLN A 18 6.87 5.64 -21.98
CA GLN A 18 7.45 5.57 -23.29
C GLN A 18 7.13 6.85 -24.11
N LEU A 19 5.88 7.28 -24.12
CA LEU A 19 5.47 8.54 -24.76
C LEU A 19 6.28 9.72 -24.23
N GLY A 20 6.44 9.82 -22.91
CA GLY A 20 7.24 10.87 -22.25
C GLY A 20 8.71 10.83 -22.70
N ALA A 21 9.31 9.64 -22.76
CA ALA A 21 10.69 9.45 -23.21
C ALA A 21 10.88 9.84 -24.69
N ASP A 22 9.93 9.45 -25.55
CA ASP A 22 9.99 9.72 -26.99
C ASP A 22 9.66 11.17 -27.35
N SER A 23 9.03 11.93 -26.43
CA SER A 23 8.61 13.32 -26.66
C SER A 23 9.76 14.27 -26.95
N LYS A 24 11.01 13.93 -26.55
CA LYS A 24 12.21 14.77 -26.59
C LYS A 24 12.08 16.05 -25.73
N LEU A 25 11.08 16.13 -24.89
CA LEU A 25 10.85 17.26 -23.99
C LEU A 25 11.59 17.12 -22.66
N LEU A 26 12.00 15.90 -22.29
CA LEU A 26 12.69 15.63 -21.04
C LEU A 26 14.19 15.89 -21.15
N GLN A 27 14.75 16.64 -20.21
CA GLN A 27 16.19 16.73 -20.02
C GLN A 27 16.72 15.39 -19.46
N LYS A 28 18.01 15.14 -19.66
CA LYS A 28 18.63 13.84 -19.33
C LYS A 28 18.32 13.32 -17.93
N PRO A 29 18.41 14.11 -16.82
CA PRO A 29 18.10 13.56 -15.49
C PRO A 29 16.63 13.12 -15.36
N ALA A 30 15.69 13.86 -15.94
CA ALA A 30 14.27 13.53 -15.93
C ALA A 30 13.94 12.33 -16.83
N LEU A 31 14.63 12.21 -17.98
CA LEU A 31 14.52 11.07 -18.87
C LEU A 31 15.03 9.79 -18.20
N ASP A 32 16.20 9.82 -17.57
CA ASP A 32 16.78 8.67 -16.85
C ASP A 32 15.83 8.19 -15.74
N LEU A 33 15.23 9.14 -15.00
CA LEU A 33 14.25 8.83 -13.97
C LEU A 33 12.96 8.22 -14.58
N ALA A 34 12.46 8.78 -15.68
CA ALA A 34 11.28 8.25 -16.36
C ALA A 34 11.49 6.82 -16.86
N LEU A 35 12.66 6.52 -17.41
CA LEU A 35 13.02 5.16 -17.85
C LEU A 35 13.16 4.20 -16.67
N THR A 36 13.64 4.67 -15.53
CA THR A 36 13.70 3.88 -14.29
C THR A 36 12.29 3.51 -13.83
N PHE A 37 11.36 4.46 -13.76
CA PHE A 37 9.97 4.20 -13.39
C PHE A 37 9.26 3.29 -14.40
N GLN A 38 9.50 3.49 -15.70
CA GLN A 38 9.01 2.55 -16.71
C GLN A 38 9.49 1.11 -16.43
N GLY A 39 10.75 0.96 -16.01
CA GLY A 39 11.31 -0.33 -15.61
C GLY A 39 10.56 -0.97 -14.43
N HIS A 40 10.18 -0.16 -13.43
CA HIS A 40 9.37 -0.64 -12.30
C HIS A 40 7.99 -1.12 -12.77
N HIS A 41 7.29 -0.34 -13.60
CA HIS A 41 5.99 -0.75 -14.16
C HIS A 41 6.09 -2.04 -14.98
N LYS A 42 7.16 -2.22 -15.78
CA LYS A 42 7.41 -3.48 -16.50
C LYS A 42 7.58 -4.67 -15.55
N ALA A 43 8.29 -4.48 -14.43
CA ALA A 43 8.45 -5.53 -13.42
C ALA A 43 7.12 -5.87 -12.73
N HIS A 44 6.32 -4.87 -12.37
CA HIS A 44 4.99 -5.08 -11.78
C HIS A 44 4.06 -5.80 -12.76
N ALA A 45 4.02 -5.38 -14.02
CA ALA A 45 3.21 -6.02 -15.04
C ALA A 45 3.59 -7.51 -15.21
N ALA A 46 4.88 -7.83 -15.22
CA ALA A 46 5.35 -9.22 -15.32
C ALA A 46 4.89 -10.08 -14.13
N VAL A 47 4.97 -9.54 -12.90
CA VAL A 47 4.49 -10.23 -11.68
C VAL A 47 2.98 -10.46 -11.74
N LEU A 48 2.21 -9.44 -12.13
CA LEU A 48 0.75 -9.54 -12.24
C LEU A 48 0.33 -10.55 -13.32
N ALA A 49 0.98 -10.53 -14.49
CA ALA A 49 0.70 -11.49 -15.55
C ALA A 49 1.00 -12.92 -15.09
N LYS A 50 2.15 -13.15 -14.46
CA LYS A 50 2.52 -14.46 -13.92
C LYS A 50 1.55 -14.96 -12.84
N THR A 51 1.09 -14.06 -11.97
CA THR A 51 0.11 -14.40 -10.92
C THR A 51 -1.22 -14.80 -11.55
N LEU A 52 -1.69 -14.06 -12.56
CA LEU A 52 -2.92 -14.38 -13.31
C LEU A 52 -2.84 -15.77 -13.95
N GLU A 53 -1.73 -16.08 -14.64
CA GLU A 53 -1.50 -17.41 -15.22
C GLU A 53 -1.53 -18.52 -14.15
N THR A 54 -0.88 -18.29 -13.03
CA THR A 54 -0.85 -19.26 -11.90
C THR A 54 -2.26 -19.52 -11.34
N LEU A 55 -3.12 -18.49 -11.35
CA LEU A 55 -4.51 -18.59 -10.95
C LEU A 55 -5.44 -19.13 -12.05
N GLY A 56 -4.88 -19.55 -13.21
CA GLY A 56 -5.65 -20.07 -14.36
C GLY A 56 -6.43 -18.97 -15.10
N ALA A 57 -6.12 -17.68 -14.88
CA ALA A 57 -6.76 -16.57 -15.57
C ALA A 57 -5.89 -16.09 -16.76
N LYS A 58 -6.53 -15.63 -17.82
CA LYS A 58 -5.83 -15.04 -18.95
C LYS A 58 -5.43 -13.60 -18.64
N PRO A 59 -4.12 -13.24 -18.70
CA PRO A 59 -3.69 -11.86 -18.55
C PRO A 59 -4.19 -10.98 -19.70
N VAL A 60 -4.58 -9.73 -19.37
CA VAL A 60 -4.85 -8.71 -20.41
C VAL A 60 -3.54 -8.32 -21.09
N VAL A 61 -3.66 -7.88 -22.34
CA VAL A 61 -2.53 -7.40 -23.15
C VAL A 61 -2.59 -5.88 -23.31
N ALA A 62 -1.45 -5.27 -23.64
CA ALA A 62 -1.39 -3.84 -23.93
C ALA A 62 -2.34 -3.47 -25.07
N LYS A 63 -3.00 -2.32 -24.94
CA LYS A 63 -3.84 -1.78 -26.01
C LYS A 63 -2.97 -1.31 -27.17
N ALA A 64 -3.48 -1.40 -28.38
CA ALA A 64 -2.81 -0.85 -29.57
C ALA A 64 -2.66 0.67 -29.50
N LYS A 65 -3.57 1.36 -28.78
CA LYS A 65 -3.56 2.80 -28.57
C LYS A 65 -4.15 3.16 -27.22
N TYR A 66 -3.53 4.13 -26.56
CA TYR A 66 -4.04 4.79 -25.37
C TYR A 66 -4.40 6.24 -25.68
N ASP A 67 -5.41 6.77 -25.01
CA ASP A 67 -5.85 8.16 -25.17
C ASP A 67 -5.08 9.07 -24.20
N PHE A 68 -3.90 9.48 -24.60
CA PHE A 68 -3.06 10.40 -23.83
C PHE A 68 -3.21 11.83 -24.35
N PRO A 69 -3.08 12.84 -23.46
CA PRO A 69 -3.27 14.25 -23.80
C PRO A 69 -2.04 14.83 -24.54
N VAL A 70 -1.58 14.16 -25.61
CA VAL A 70 -0.35 14.51 -26.34
C VAL A 70 -0.32 15.98 -26.77
N ALA A 71 -1.47 16.51 -27.21
CA ALA A 71 -1.58 17.92 -27.62
C ALA A 71 -1.28 18.92 -26.50
N GLN A 72 -1.37 18.50 -25.25
CA GLN A 72 -1.12 19.35 -24.07
C GLN A 72 0.33 19.26 -23.58
N LEU A 73 1.11 18.28 -24.06
CA LEU A 73 2.50 18.10 -23.67
C LEU A 73 3.40 19.00 -24.54
N LYS A 74 3.72 20.19 -24.03
CA LYS A 74 4.52 21.18 -24.77
C LYS A 74 5.90 21.41 -24.17
N ALA A 75 6.08 21.11 -22.87
CA ALA A 75 7.31 21.32 -22.15
C ALA A 75 7.55 20.16 -21.16
N GLN A 76 8.78 20.04 -20.65
CA GLN A 76 9.12 19.05 -19.62
C GLN A 76 8.15 19.07 -18.43
N ALA A 77 7.76 20.26 -17.97
CA ALA A 77 6.84 20.40 -16.85
C ALA A 77 5.46 19.78 -17.11
N ASP A 78 5.02 19.76 -18.37
CA ASP A 78 3.74 19.13 -18.74
C ASP A 78 3.84 17.61 -18.70
N VAL A 79 4.96 17.07 -19.21
CA VAL A 79 5.24 15.61 -19.15
C VAL A 79 5.33 15.14 -17.70
N LEU A 80 6.04 15.89 -16.85
CA LEU A 80 6.17 15.56 -15.43
C LEU A 80 4.83 15.63 -14.68
N ARG A 81 4.01 16.63 -14.97
CA ARG A 81 2.65 16.73 -14.40
C ARG A 81 1.74 15.60 -14.87
N PHE A 82 1.85 15.21 -16.13
CA PHE A 82 1.10 14.07 -16.66
C PHE A 82 1.51 12.77 -15.96
N ALA A 83 2.81 12.50 -15.85
CA ALA A 83 3.32 11.35 -15.10
C ALA A 83 2.83 11.35 -13.65
N ALA A 84 2.94 12.49 -12.93
CA ALA A 84 2.47 12.60 -11.56
C ALA A 84 0.97 12.29 -11.39
N LYS A 85 0.12 12.69 -12.35
CA LYS A 85 -1.31 12.36 -12.34
C LYS A 85 -1.56 10.87 -12.52
N LEU A 86 -0.80 10.22 -13.39
CA LEU A 86 -0.88 8.76 -13.60
C LEU A 86 -0.50 8.01 -12.32
N GLU A 87 0.60 8.41 -11.67
CA GLU A 87 1.03 7.82 -10.41
C GLU A 87 -0.02 7.98 -9.30
N GLN A 88 -0.59 9.19 -9.16
CA GLN A 88 -1.67 9.44 -8.20
C GLN A 88 -2.91 8.58 -8.47
N GLY A 89 -3.26 8.41 -9.75
CA GLY A 89 -4.35 7.54 -10.16
C GLY A 89 -4.08 6.07 -9.81
N ALA A 90 -2.86 5.60 -10.08
CA ALA A 90 -2.43 4.24 -9.73
C ALA A 90 -2.48 4.00 -8.21
N VAL A 91 -1.92 4.90 -7.40
CA VAL A 91 -1.99 4.84 -5.93
C VAL A 91 -3.43 4.74 -5.45
N SER A 92 -4.31 5.60 -5.96
CA SER A 92 -5.73 5.59 -5.58
C SER A 92 -6.41 4.27 -5.96
N ALA A 93 -6.12 3.72 -7.13
CA ALA A 93 -6.66 2.44 -7.59
C ALA A 93 -6.17 1.27 -6.72
N TYR A 94 -4.87 1.22 -6.40
CA TYR A 94 -4.31 0.18 -5.52
C TYR A 94 -4.88 0.27 -4.09
N LEU A 95 -4.96 1.46 -3.51
CA LEU A 95 -5.55 1.66 -2.18
C LEU A 95 -7.03 1.25 -2.16
N GLY A 96 -7.79 1.58 -3.21
CA GLY A 96 -9.18 1.15 -3.35
C GLY A 96 -9.35 -0.36 -3.53
N ALA A 97 -8.33 -1.05 -4.09
CA ALA A 97 -8.36 -2.49 -4.31
C ALA A 97 -7.99 -3.30 -3.04
N VAL A 98 -7.17 -2.75 -2.13
CA VAL A 98 -6.70 -3.47 -0.94
C VAL A 98 -7.82 -4.11 -0.12
N PRO A 99 -8.95 -3.43 0.19
CA PRO A 99 -10.07 -4.03 0.93
C PRO A 99 -10.81 -5.14 0.20
N LEU A 100 -10.60 -5.27 -1.11
CA LEU A 100 -11.30 -6.24 -1.97
C LEU A 100 -10.56 -7.57 -2.11
N PHE A 101 -9.38 -7.69 -1.51
CA PHE A 101 -8.62 -8.94 -1.52
C PHE A 101 -8.95 -9.78 -0.29
N ASP A 102 -9.46 -10.98 -0.49
CA ASP A 102 -9.62 -12.00 0.55
C ASP A 102 -8.25 -12.55 0.98
N ASP A 103 -7.29 -12.60 0.06
CA ASP A 103 -5.93 -13.05 0.33
C ASP A 103 -5.08 -11.91 0.91
N ARG A 104 -4.60 -12.12 2.15
CA ARG A 104 -3.75 -11.13 2.86
C ARG A 104 -2.39 -10.89 2.19
N GLN A 105 -1.86 -11.87 1.44
CA GLN A 105 -0.59 -11.70 0.73
C GLN A 105 -0.78 -10.80 -0.49
N LEU A 106 -1.87 -10.98 -1.24
CA LEU A 106 -2.24 -10.10 -2.35
C LEU A 106 -2.55 -8.68 -1.86
N ALA A 107 -3.26 -8.53 -0.74
CA ALA A 107 -3.52 -7.22 -0.13
C ALA A 107 -2.21 -6.51 0.27
N ARG A 108 -1.25 -7.22 0.87
CA ARG A 108 0.08 -6.68 1.21
C ARG A 108 0.88 -6.30 -0.03
N ALA A 109 0.87 -7.15 -1.06
CA ALA A 109 1.56 -6.87 -2.32
C ALA A 109 1.00 -5.59 -2.97
N ALA A 110 -0.33 -5.45 -3.06
CA ALA A 110 -0.97 -4.25 -3.58
C ALA A 110 -0.61 -2.99 -2.76
N ALA A 111 -0.61 -3.10 -1.43
CA ALA A 111 -0.22 -1.99 -0.55
C ALA A 111 1.27 -1.61 -0.71
N SER A 112 2.16 -2.56 -1.02
CA SER A 112 3.59 -2.31 -1.19
C SER A 112 3.94 -1.62 -2.51
N ILE A 113 3.10 -1.76 -3.53
CA ILE A 113 3.24 -1.08 -4.83
C ILE A 113 2.83 0.38 -4.74
N SER A 114 1.96 0.74 -3.76
CA SER A 114 1.60 2.13 -3.53
C SER A 114 2.81 2.89 -3.00
N PRO A 115 3.33 3.90 -3.72
CA PRO A 115 4.34 4.78 -3.15
C PRO A 115 3.74 5.44 -1.91
N LEU A 116 4.29 5.13 -0.74
CA LEU A 116 3.95 5.86 0.47
C LEU A 116 4.22 7.34 0.21
N PRO A 117 3.26 8.24 0.49
CA PRO A 117 3.59 9.64 0.50
C PRO A 117 4.78 9.82 1.44
N PRO A 118 5.77 10.67 1.10
CA PRO A 118 6.86 10.94 2.00
C PRO A 118 6.24 11.27 3.35
N SER A 119 6.57 10.47 4.37
CA SER A 119 6.05 10.64 5.71
C SER A 119 6.23 12.11 6.06
N SER A 120 5.14 12.83 6.27
CA SER A 120 5.19 14.19 6.80
C SER A 120 6.16 14.16 7.98
N PRO A 121 7.16 15.06 8.06
CA PRO A 121 8.09 15.06 9.17
C PRO A 121 7.24 15.06 10.42
N ARG A 122 7.40 14.04 11.26
CA ARG A 122 6.76 14.03 12.59
C ARG A 122 7.15 15.35 13.21
N PRO A 123 6.20 16.14 13.72
CA PRO A 123 6.56 17.31 14.50
C PRO A 123 7.53 16.79 15.57
N SER A 124 8.75 17.30 15.54
CA SER A 124 9.75 17.03 16.56
C SER A 124 9.08 17.36 17.89
N GLN A 125 8.78 16.32 18.68
CA GLN A 125 8.42 16.53 20.08
C GLN A 125 9.66 17.17 20.69
N SER A 126 9.61 18.49 20.83
CA SER A 126 10.55 19.23 21.63
C SER A 126 10.50 18.61 23.01
N LEU A 127 11.57 17.92 23.38
CA LEU A 127 11.80 17.52 24.75
C LEU A 127 11.87 18.81 25.56
N HIS A 128 10.72 19.27 26.05
CA HIS A 128 10.71 20.19 27.15
C HIS A 128 11.26 19.40 28.34
N SER A 129 12.50 19.74 28.70
CA SER A 129 13.10 19.43 29.99
C SER A 129 12.25 20.06 31.07
N GLU A 130 11.27 19.32 31.55
CA GLU A 130 10.52 19.72 32.76
C GLU A 130 10.88 18.76 33.86
N SER A 131 11.76 19.31 34.70
CA SER A 131 11.94 19.11 36.12
C SER A 131 11.45 17.78 36.70
N ALA A 132 12.43 17.04 37.20
CA ALA A 132 12.27 15.92 38.12
C ALA A 132 11.23 16.22 39.19
N ARG A 133 10.04 15.62 39.04
CA ARG A 133 9.12 15.43 40.20
C ARG A 133 9.17 13.97 40.59
N ALA A 134 9.56 13.78 41.84
CA ALA A 134 9.74 12.52 42.52
C ALA A 134 8.61 11.52 42.25
N CYS A 135 8.99 10.29 41.86
CA CYS A 135 8.11 9.13 41.82
C CYS A 135 7.49 8.89 43.22
N PRO A 136 6.18 8.85 43.36
CA PRO A 136 5.58 8.35 44.62
C PRO A 136 5.79 6.83 44.65
N THR A 137 6.33 6.36 45.78
CA THR A 137 6.52 4.93 46.07
C THR A 137 5.22 4.14 45.94
N PRO A 138 5.24 2.94 45.35
CA PRO A 138 4.04 2.11 45.23
C PRO A 138 3.61 1.64 46.63
N ARG A 139 2.40 2.04 47.02
CA ARG A 139 1.72 1.59 48.24
C ARG A 139 1.45 0.10 48.14
N ALA A 140 1.88 -0.66 49.14
CA ALA A 140 1.67 -2.10 49.27
C ALA A 140 0.18 -2.48 49.09
N PRO A 141 -0.12 -3.62 48.43
CA PRO A 141 -1.48 -4.05 48.22
C PRO A 141 -2.16 -4.42 49.55
N GLN A 142 -3.23 -3.72 49.87
CA GLN A 142 -4.10 -4.11 50.99
C GLN A 142 -4.72 -5.46 50.72
N GLN A 143 -4.47 -6.42 51.61
CA GLN A 143 -5.10 -7.72 51.61
C GLN A 143 -6.63 -7.59 51.71
N ARG A 144 -7.34 -7.79 50.63
CA ARG A 144 -8.78 -7.97 50.64
C ARG A 144 -9.09 -9.27 51.36
N ARG A 145 -9.70 -9.14 52.53
CA ARG A 145 -10.27 -10.26 53.30
C ARG A 145 -11.24 -11.03 52.42
N ARG A 146 -10.94 -12.29 52.14
CA ARG A 146 -11.81 -13.22 51.41
C ARG A 146 -13.05 -13.46 52.27
N ARG A 147 -14.22 -13.14 51.74
CA ARG A 147 -15.50 -13.56 52.32
C ARG A 147 -15.65 -15.09 52.19
N PRO A 148 -16.10 -15.77 53.25
CA PRO A 148 -16.35 -17.22 53.18
C PRO A 148 -17.51 -17.53 52.24
N ILE A 149 -17.33 -18.56 51.40
CA ILE A 149 -18.36 -19.06 50.48
C ILE A 149 -19.38 -19.87 51.26
N PRO A 150 -20.69 -19.61 51.12
CA PRO A 150 -21.72 -20.37 51.84
C PRO A 150 -21.74 -21.85 51.34
N ALA A 151 -21.99 -22.74 52.29
CA ALA A 151 -21.89 -24.20 52.17
C ALA A 151 -22.92 -24.87 51.21
N SER A 152 -23.78 -24.12 50.54
CA SER A 152 -24.89 -24.67 49.74
C SER A 152 -24.55 -25.01 48.28
N LEU A 153 -23.29 -24.87 47.87
CA LEU A 153 -22.83 -25.19 46.48
C LEU A 153 -21.79 -26.30 46.43
N ARG A 154 -21.80 -27.25 47.39
CA ARG A 154 -21.05 -28.50 47.29
C ARG A 154 -22.02 -29.57 46.82
N GLY A 155 -21.94 -29.96 45.56
CA GLY A 155 -22.61 -31.15 45.11
C GLY A 155 -23.06 -31.10 43.65
N ARG A 156 -22.16 -31.47 42.76
CA ARG A 156 -22.42 -32.49 41.71
C ARG A 156 -21.12 -32.66 40.90
N CYS A 157 -20.41 -33.71 41.22
CA CYS A 157 -19.49 -34.34 40.28
C CYS A 157 -20.31 -34.96 39.19
N VAL A 158 -20.05 -34.61 37.93
CA VAL A 158 -20.56 -35.34 36.77
C VAL A 158 -19.40 -36.18 36.21
N ASP A 159 -19.66 -37.47 36.11
CA ASP A 159 -18.78 -38.53 35.63
C ASP A 159 -18.37 -38.28 34.16
N PRO A 160 -17.09 -38.40 33.78
CA PRO A 160 -16.65 -38.25 32.41
C PRO A 160 -16.63 -39.60 31.68
N ARG A 161 -17.80 -40.12 31.32
CA ARG A 161 -17.98 -41.20 30.35
C ARG A 161 -19.35 -41.09 29.69
N PHE A 162 -19.36 -40.34 28.57
CA PHE A 162 -20.09 -40.65 27.32
C PHE A 162 -19.62 -39.66 26.27
#